data_ea100af728a73beeec571a445fad1e6c
#
_entry.id   ea100af728a73beeec571a445fad1e6c
#
_cell.length_a   1.000
_cell.length_b   1.000
_cell.length_c   1.000
_cell.angle_alpha   90.00
_cell.angle_beta   90.00
_cell.angle_gamma   90.00
#
_symmetry.space_group_name_H-M   'P 1'
#
loop_
_entity.id
_entity.type
_entity.pdbx_description
1 polymer ?
#
loop_
_entity_poly.entity_id
_entity_poly.type
_entity_poly.pdbx_seq_one_letter_code
_entity_poly.pdbx_strand_id
1 'polypeptide(L)'
;PLAFLTGGLFSGLSGFIGMSIATQSSSRTAAAAMKSLNSGLRVAFSSGAVMGLTVVGLGLLDLSIWYYFLNWYYTGHPIPMGTDKIAAITSTMLCFGMGASSQALFARVGGGIFTKAADVGADLVGKVEAGIPEDDPRNPAVIADNVGDNVGDVAGMGADLYESYVGSIVATSALAVAAGLGVAGVTVPMVMAAVGVIASIIGTFFVKSKEEASQKVLLWALRKG
;
A
#
# COMPACT_ATOMS: atom_id res chain seq x y z
N PRO A 1 8.24 22.20 1.77
CA PRO A 1 8.14 21.45 3.03
C PRO A 1 6.76 20.80 3.23
N LEU A 2 5.63 21.54 3.00
CA LEU A 2 4.28 21.02 3.22
C LEU A 2 3.99 19.77 2.37
N ALA A 3 4.34 19.78 1.08
CA ALA A 3 4.16 18.63 0.21
C ALA A 3 4.89 17.39 0.72
N PHE A 4 6.11 17.54 1.23
CA PHE A 4 6.86 16.46 1.86
C PHE A 4 6.13 15.89 3.08
N LEU A 5 5.63 16.76 3.96
CA LEU A 5 4.91 16.34 5.17
C LEU A 5 3.61 15.60 4.83
N THR A 6 2.84 16.09 3.84
CA THR A 6 1.61 15.42 3.43
C THR A 6 1.89 14.07 2.80
N GLY A 7 2.92 13.94 1.97
CA GLY A 7 3.33 12.65 1.41
C GLY A 7 3.63 11.60 2.48
N GLY A 8 4.40 11.97 3.50
CA GLY A 8 4.66 11.11 4.65
C GLY A 8 3.39 10.77 5.45
N LEU A 9 2.54 11.77 5.69
CA LEU A 9 1.29 11.59 6.43
C LEU A 9 0.34 10.61 5.71
N PHE A 10 0.09 10.79 4.42
CA PHE A 10 -0.83 9.92 3.66
C PHE A 10 -0.27 8.51 3.47
N SER A 11 1.04 8.37 3.29
CA SER A 11 1.70 7.06 3.30
C SER A 11 1.51 6.35 4.64
N GLY A 12 1.78 7.03 5.76
CA GLY A 12 1.58 6.49 7.11
C GLY A 12 0.11 6.18 7.40
N LEU A 13 -0.82 7.04 6.98
CA LEU A 13 -2.26 6.82 7.15
C LEU A 13 -2.74 5.59 6.38
N SER A 14 -2.27 5.39 5.14
CA SER A 14 -2.61 4.21 4.35
C SER A 14 -2.13 2.92 5.04
N GLY A 15 -0.90 2.91 5.55
CA GLY A 15 -0.35 1.79 6.32
C GLY A 15 -1.14 1.51 7.60
N PHE A 16 -1.52 2.55 8.34
CA PHE A 16 -2.32 2.43 9.55
C PHE A 16 -3.70 1.82 9.30
N ILE A 17 -4.41 2.30 8.27
CA ILE A 17 -5.73 1.76 7.90
C ILE A 17 -5.60 0.29 7.47
N GLY A 18 -4.66 -0.01 6.59
CA GLY A 18 -4.42 -1.36 6.09
C GLY A 18 -4.09 -2.34 7.22
N MET A 19 -3.14 -1.98 8.09
CA MET A 19 -2.74 -2.81 9.22
C MET A 19 -3.87 -3.03 10.22
N SER A 20 -4.65 -1.99 10.53
CA SER A 20 -5.80 -2.09 11.43
C SER A 20 -6.83 -3.09 10.93
N ILE A 21 -7.08 -3.12 9.62
CA ILE A 21 -8.01 -4.09 9.02
C ILE A 21 -7.38 -5.48 8.94
N ALA A 22 -6.12 -5.59 8.57
CA ALA A 22 -5.43 -6.89 8.45
C ALA A 22 -5.38 -7.63 9.78
N THR A 23 -4.97 -6.96 10.86
CA THR A 23 -4.91 -7.56 12.20
C THR A 23 -6.29 -7.99 12.71
N GLN A 24 -7.34 -7.19 12.48
CA GLN A 24 -8.72 -7.58 12.83
C GLN A 24 -9.26 -8.72 11.96
N SER A 25 -8.76 -8.87 10.75
CA SER A 25 -9.19 -9.91 9.81
C SER A 25 -8.44 -11.22 10.00
N SER A 26 -7.29 -11.24 10.66
CA SER A 26 -6.45 -12.43 10.84
C SER A 26 -7.22 -13.58 11.50
N SER A 27 -7.83 -13.37 12.66
CA SER A 27 -8.65 -14.37 13.34
C SER A 27 -9.88 -14.79 12.55
N ARG A 28 -10.51 -13.87 11.81
CA ARG A 28 -11.65 -14.16 10.94
C ARG A 28 -11.25 -15.01 9.74
N THR A 29 -10.06 -14.75 9.18
CA THR A 29 -9.49 -15.55 8.09
C THR A 29 -9.23 -16.97 8.56
N ALA A 30 -8.61 -17.15 9.73
CA ALA A 30 -8.39 -18.47 10.33
C ALA A 30 -9.72 -19.21 10.56
N ALA A 31 -10.71 -18.58 11.18
CA ALA A 31 -12.03 -19.17 11.42
C ALA A 31 -12.79 -19.50 10.12
N ALA A 32 -12.63 -18.69 9.08
CA ALA A 32 -13.22 -18.97 7.76
C ALA A 32 -12.50 -20.12 7.05
N ALA A 33 -11.17 -20.20 7.15
CA ALA A 33 -10.36 -21.25 6.57
C ALA A 33 -10.66 -22.65 7.18
N MET A 34 -11.07 -22.70 8.44
CA MET A 34 -11.56 -23.94 9.07
C MET A 34 -12.82 -24.51 8.40
N LYS A 35 -13.62 -23.67 7.72
CA LYS A 35 -14.82 -24.11 6.99
C LYS A 35 -14.48 -24.54 5.57
N SER A 36 -13.76 -23.71 4.83
CA SER A 36 -13.24 -24.02 3.51
C SER A 36 -12.11 -23.07 3.12
N LEU A 37 -11.19 -23.55 2.28
CA LEU A 37 -10.10 -22.70 1.73
C LEU A 37 -10.63 -21.47 0.99
N ASN A 38 -11.72 -21.63 0.23
CA ASN A 38 -12.34 -20.51 -0.48
C ASN A 38 -12.92 -19.45 0.47
N SER A 39 -13.50 -19.89 1.59
CA SER A 39 -14.02 -18.99 2.62
C SER A 39 -12.90 -18.17 3.26
N GLY A 40 -11.77 -18.82 3.60
CA GLY A 40 -10.57 -18.17 4.09
C GLY A 40 -10.01 -17.16 3.08
N LEU A 41 -9.86 -17.56 1.81
CA LEU A 41 -9.40 -16.69 0.74
C LEU A 41 -10.26 -15.43 0.59
N ARG A 42 -11.58 -15.57 0.64
CA ARG A 42 -12.50 -14.43 0.53
C ARG A 42 -12.28 -13.39 1.62
N VAL A 43 -12.11 -13.82 2.87
CA VAL A 43 -11.86 -12.90 4.00
C VAL A 43 -10.51 -12.24 3.86
N ALA A 44 -9.46 -13.03 3.60
CA ALA A 44 -8.10 -12.52 3.43
C ALA A 44 -8.00 -11.55 2.25
N PHE A 45 -8.57 -11.91 1.09
CA PHE A 45 -8.56 -11.05 -0.11
C PHE A 45 -9.33 -9.74 0.12
N SER A 46 -10.49 -9.80 0.81
CA SER A 46 -11.24 -8.57 1.13
C SER A 46 -10.45 -7.65 2.04
N SER A 47 -9.71 -8.19 3.00
CA SER A 47 -8.82 -7.42 3.86
C SER A 47 -7.67 -6.78 3.07
N GLY A 48 -7.00 -7.54 2.20
CA GLY A 48 -5.94 -7.03 1.34
C GLY A 48 -6.45 -5.98 0.34
N ALA A 49 -7.66 -6.14 -0.19
CA ALA A 49 -8.30 -5.17 -1.08
C ALA A 49 -8.52 -3.81 -0.39
N VAL A 50 -8.84 -3.78 0.91
CA VAL A 50 -8.93 -2.52 1.67
C VAL A 50 -7.60 -1.79 1.65
N MET A 51 -6.49 -2.51 1.91
CA MET A 51 -5.15 -1.89 1.87
C MET A 51 -4.83 -1.37 0.47
N GLY A 52 -4.98 -2.21 -0.56
CA GLY A 52 -4.66 -1.84 -1.93
C GLY A 52 -5.47 -0.62 -2.42
N LEU A 53 -6.78 -0.61 -2.21
CA LEU A 53 -7.64 0.51 -2.60
C LEU A 53 -7.38 1.78 -1.77
N THR A 54 -7.02 1.64 -0.50
CA THR A 54 -6.62 2.79 0.34
C THR A 54 -5.34 3.43 -0.19
N VAL A 55 -4.33 2.63 -0.53
CA VAL A 55 -3.06 3.09 -1.11
C VAL A 55 -3.31 3.89 -2.39
N VAL A 56 -3.97 3.28 -3.37
CA VAL A 56 -4.17 3.93 -4.68
C VAL A 56 -5.15 5.11 -4.59
N GLY A 57 -6.16 5.00 -3.75
CA GLY A 57 -7.16 6.05 -3.54
C GLY A 57 -6.55 7.29 -2.87
N LEU A 58 -5.86 7.12 -1.74
CA LEU A 58 -5.20 8.22 -1.04
C LEU A 58 -4.06 8.82 -1.86
N GLY A 59 -3.27 7.98 -2.56
CA GLY A 59 -2.19 8.46 -3.41
C GLY A 59 -2.69 9.36 -4.55
N LEU A 60 -3.70 8.92 -5.28
CA LEU A 60 -4.29 9.71 -6.36
C LEU A 60 -5.03 10.95 -5.84
N LEU A 61 -5.72 10.83 -4.70
CA LEU A 61 -6.42 11.95 -4.07
C LEU A 61 -5.44 13.07 -3.70
N ASP A 62 -4.36 12.76 -3.01
CA ASP A 62 -3.40 13.76 -2.55
C ASP A 62 -2.64 14.41 -3.72
N LEU A 63 -2.22 13.62 -4.72
CA LEU A 63 -1.65 14.14 -5.95
C LEU A 63 -2.61 15.10 -6.67
N SER A 64 -3.91 14.76 -6.71
CA SER A 64 -4.93 15.60 -7.32
C SER A 64 -5.13 16.90 -6.55
N ILE A 65 -5.20 16.84 -5.22
CA ILE A 65 -5.31 18.00 -4.34
C ILE A 65 -4.12 18.94 -4.57
N TRP A 66 -2.88 18.41 -4.55
CA TRP A 66 -1.68 19.21 -4.79
C TRP A 66 -1.67 19.84 -6.18
N TYR A 67 -2.03 19.07 -7.21
CA TYR A 67 -2.09 19.59 -8.57
C TYR A 67 -3.07 20.76 -8.71
N TYR A 68 -4.29 20.61 -8.23
CA TYR A 68 -5.32 21.66 -8.31
C TYR A 68 -4.97 22.87 -7.43
N PHE A 69 -4.48 22.64 -6.21
CA PHE A 69 -4.06 23.68 -5.30
C PHE A 69 -2.92 24.51 -5.89
N LEU A 70 -1.87 23.88 -6.40
CA LEU A 70 -0.73 24.58 -7.00
C LEU A 70 -1.10 25.27 -8.31
N ASN A 71 -1.98 24.66 -9.09
CA ASN A 71 -2.49 25.28 -10.31
C ASN A 71 -3.26 26.58 -10.01
N TRP A 72 -4.09 26.57 -8.97
CA TRP A 72 -4.76 27.77 -8.48
C TRP A 72 -3.79 28.77 -7.88
N TYR A 73 -2.90 28.34 -7.01
CA TYR A 73 -1.93 29.19 -6.34
C TYR A 73 -1.06 29.97 -7.32
N TYR A 74 -0.44 29.31 -8.29
CA TYR A 74 0.40 29.95 -9.31
C TYR A 74 -0.38 30.73 -10.39
N THR A 75 -1.68 30.75 -10.35
CA THR A 75 -2.47 31.68 -11.17
C THR A 75 -2.47 33.08 -10.60
N GLY A 76 -2.38 33.23 -9.26
CA GLY A 76 -2.39 34.51 -8.57
C GLY A 76 -1.06 34.95 -7.94
N HIS A 77 -0.03 34.09 -7.98
CA HIS A 77 1.26 34.34 -7.33
C HIS A 77 2.42 34.14 -8.31
N PRO A 78 3.56 34.83 -8.07
CA PRO A 78 4.74 34.71 -8.93
C PRO A 78 5.29 33.29 -8.94
N ILE A 79 5.63 32.83 -10.14
CA ILE A 79 6.27 31.54 -10.37
C ILE A 79 7.78 31.69 -10.05
N PRO A 80 8.45 30.66 -9.51
CA PRO A 80 9.90 30.70 -9.28
C PRO A 80 10.66 31.07 -10.55
N MET A 81 11.64 31.96 -10.42
CA MET A 81 12.42 32.46 -11.55
C MET A 81 13.06 31.31 -12.34
N GLY A 82 12.97 31.37 -13.67
CA GLY A 82 13.57 30.39 -14.58
C GLY A 82 12.75 29.09 -14.79
N THR A 83 11.52 29.02 -14.25
CA THR A 83 10.63 27.87 -14.43
C THR A 83 9.27 28.30 -14.96
N ASP A 84 8.62 27.41 -15.75
CA ASP A 84 7.22 27.57 -16.09
C ASP A 84 6.32 26.98 -15.00
N LYS A 85 5.03 27.38 -15.03
CA LYS A 85 4.03 26.97 -14.05
C LYS A 85 3.97 25.44 -13.87
N ILE A 86 3.97 24.69 -14.97
CA ILE A 86 3.88 23.23 -14.95
C ILE A 86 5.13 22.58 -14.35
N ALA A 87 6.31 23.11 -14.68
CA ALA A 87 7.56 22.65 -14.09
C ALA A 87 7.63 22.93 -12.57
N ALA A 88 7.13 24.08 -12.10
CA ALA A 88 7.03 24.38 -10.68
C ALA A 88 6.06 23.43 -9.94
N ILE A 89 4.93 23.09 -10.56
CA ILE A 89 3.97 22.12 -10.02
C ILE A 89 4.61 20.73 -9.91
N THR A 90 5.21 20.22 -10.97
CA THR A 90 5.83 18.89 -10.97
C THR A 90 6.99 18.79 -10.00
N SER A 91 7.80 19.83 -9.86
CA SER A 91 8.89 19.89 -8.86
C SER A 91 8.34 19.82 -7.42
N THR A 92 7.20 20.44 -7.15
CA THR A 92 6.54 20.33 -5.84
C THR A 92 5.95 18.94 -5.62
N MET A 93 5.39 18.31 -6.65
CA MET A 93 4.90 16.92 -6.59
C MET A 93 6.04 15.92 -6.35
N LEU A 94 7.25 16.18 -6.86
CA LEU A 94 8.45 15.39 -6.51
C LEU A 94 8.76 15.46 -5.01
N CYS A 95 8.64 16.64 -4.37
CA CYS A 95 8.83 16.75 -2.92
C CYS A 95 7.79 15.93 -2.13
N PHE A 96 6.57 15.83 -2.62
CA PHE A 96 5.55 14.94 -2.05
C PHE A 96 5.97 13.47 -2.15
N GLY A 97 6.43 13.03 -3.31
CA GLY A 97 6.98 11.68 -3.52
C GLY A 97 8.14 11.36 -2.57
N MET A 98 9.05 12.32 -2.34
CA MET A 98 10.14 12.17 -1.36
C MET A 98 9.64 11.99 0.08
N GLY A 99 8.56 12.66 0.47
CA GLY A 99 7.92 12.47 1.78
C GLY A 99 7.35 11.07 1.95
N ALA A 100 6.63 10.59 0.95
CA ALA A 100 6.11 9.23 0.90
C ALA A 100 7.24 8.18 0.97
N SER A 101 8.32 8.39 0.21
CA SER A 101 9.52 7.54 0.20
C SER A 101 10.20 7.47 1.57
N SER A 102 10.35 8.61 2.24
CA SER A 102 10.95 8.64 3.58
C SER A 102 10.10 7.84 4.57
N GLN A 103 8.79 8.00 4.57
CA GLN A 103 7.88 7.25 5.43
C GLN A 103 7.91 5.75 5.10
N ALA A 104 7.90 5.39 3.82
CA ALA A 104 7.95 4.01 3.36
C ALA A 104 9.25 3.31 3.81
N LEU A 105 10.39 3.99 3.73
CA LEU A 105 11.67 3.46 4.21
C LEU A 105 11.59 3.10 5.71
N PHE A 106 11.13 4.02 6.55
CA PHE A 106 11.04 3.77 7.99
C PHE A 106 10.00 2.70 8.32
N ALA A 107 8.85 2.70 7.67
CA ALA A 107 7.81 1.69 7.87
C ALA A 107 8.31 0.29 7.47
N ARG A 108 9.02 0.18 6.34
CA ARG A 108 9.57 -1.08 5.84
C ARG A 108 10.67 -1.63 6.73
N VAL A 109 11.62 -0.80 7.13
CA VAL A 109 12.71 -1.21 8.02
C VAL A 109 12.16 -1.56 9.41
N GLY A 110 11.33 -0.70 9.99
CA GLY A 110 10.70 -0.93 11.29
C GLY A 110 9.80 -2.16 11.30
N GLY A 111 8.98 -2.34 10.28
CA GLY A 111 8.13 -3.52 10.10
C GLY A 111 8.94 -4.81 10.01
N GLY A 112 10.00 -4.83 9.20
CA GLY A 112 10.89 -5.99 9.07
C GLY A 112 11.62 -6.34 10.37
N ILE A 113 12.07 -5.35 11.13
CA ILE A 113 12.67 -5.57 12.46
C ILE A 113 11.64 -6.17 13.42
N PHE A 114 10.41 -5.62 13.43
CA PHE A 114 9.34 -6.10 14.29
C PHE A 114 8.97 -7.55 13.98
N THR A 115 8.78 -7.88 12.69
CA THR A 115 8.49 -9.24 12.23
C THR A 115 9.58 -10.21 12.66
N LYS A 116 10.84 -9.88 12.44
CA LYS A 116 11.94 -10.75 12.84
C LYS A 116 12.11 -10.88 14.37
N ALA A 117 11.82 -9.85 15.11
CA ALA A 117 11.84 -9.93 16.57
C ALA A 117 10.72 -10.86 17.09
N ALA A 118 9.54 -10.81 16.49
CA ALA A 118 8.41 -11.69 16.85
C ALA A 118 8.71 -13.16 16.50
N ASP A 119 9.16 -13.43 15.27
CA ASP A 119 9.53 -14.74 14.74
C ASP A 119 10.62 -15.40 15.62
N VAL A 120 11.77 -14.73 15.78
CA VAL A 120 12.88 -15.26 16.62
C VAL A 120 12.45 -15.41 18.06
N GLY A 121 11.66 -14.48 18.62
CA GLY A 121 11.14 -14.58 19.97
C GLY A 121 10.22 -15.78 20.16
N ALA A 122 9.32 -16.04 19.22
CA ALA A 122 8.42 -17.18 19.22
C ALA A 122 9.20 -18.52 19.17
N ASP A 123 10.23 -18.56 18.32
CA ASP A 123 11.10 -19.73 18.17
C ASP A 123 11.93 -20.00 19.45
N LEU A 124 12.50 -18.98 20.07
CA LEU A 124 13.26 -19.15 21.30
C LEU A 124 12.39 -19.69 22.44
N VAL A 125 11.22 -19.12 22.64
CA VAL A 125 10.31 -19.57 23.70
C VAL A 125 9.74 -20.96 23.39
N GLY A 126 9.30 -21.19 22.18
CA GLY A 126 8.67 -22.47 21.79
C GLY A 126 9.68 -23.59 21.64
N LYS A 127 10.63 -23.47 20.73
CA LYS A 127 11.55 -24.56 20.39
C LYS A 127 12.63 -24.76 21.43
N VAL A 128 13.24 -23.67 21.94
CA VAL A 128 14.41 -23.76 22.81
C VAL A 128 14.02 -23.95 24.30
N GLU A 129 13.12 -23.11 24.81
CA GLU A 129 12.74 -23.16 26.23
C GLU A 129 11.67 -24.23 26.49
N ALA A 130 10.60 -24.27 25.71
CA ALA A 130 9.49 -25.18 25.94
C ALA A 130 9.64 -26.54 25.23
N GLY A 131 10.56 -26.67 24.26
CA GLY A 131 10.81 -27.91 23.53
C GLY A 131 9.62 -28.38 22.71
N ILE A 132 8.76 -27.47 22.26
CA ILE A 132 7.58 -27.74 21.43
C ILE A 132 7.85 -27.44 19.95
N PRO A 133 7.17 -28.10 19.01
CA PRO A 133 7.33 -27.84 17.59
C PRO A 133 7.01 -26.38 17.22
N GLU A 134 7.53 -25.94 16.08
CA GLU A 134 7.17 -24.67 15.46
C GLU A 134 5.66 -24.60 15.20
N ASP A 135 5.10 -23.39 15.33
CA ASP A 135 3.65 -23.16 15.15
C ASP A 135 2.71 -23.98 16.06
N ASP A 136 3.24 -24.51 17.15
CA ASP A 136 2.42 -25.29 18.08
C ASP A 136 1.41 -24.37 18.79
N PRO A 137 0.10 -24.70 18.79
CA PRO A 137 -0.95 -23.86 19.40
C PRO A 137 -0.80 -23.70 20.93
N ARG A 138 0.07 -24.46 21.57
CA ARG A 138 0.41 -24.30 22.99
C ARG A 138 1.38 -23.13 23.23
N ASN A 139 2.08 -22.67 22.20
CA ASN A 139 2.97 -21.52 22.31
C ASN A 139 2.19 -20.21 22.02
N PRO A 140 1.89 -19.38 23.02
CA PRO A 140 1.19 -18.12 22.82
C PRO A 140 1.98 -17.12 21.96
N ALA A 141 3.28 -17.29 21.81
CA ALA A 141 4.13 -16.44 20.99
C ALA A 141 3.84 -16.60 19.47
N VAL A 142 3.20 -17.70 19.05
CA VAL A 142 2.70 -17.87 17.68
C VAL A 142 1.72 -16.76 17.28
N ILE A 143 0.93 -16.24 18.23
CA ILE A 143 0.06 -15.08 17.97
C ILE A 143 0.87 -13.83 17.67
N ALA A 144 1.94 -13.61 18.42
CA ALA A 144 2.84 -12.46 18.24
C ALA A 144 3.57 -12.53 16.88
N ASP A 145 3.97 -13.73 16.47
CA ASP A 145 4.59 -13.99 15.18
C ASP A 145 3.63 -13.69 14.02
N ASN A 146 2.42 -14.23 14.05
CA ASN A 146 1.38 -13.91 13.05
C ASN A 146 1.03 -12.42 12.99
N VAL A 147 1.02 -11.71 14.12
CA VAL A 147 0.84 -10.24 14.14
C VAL A 147 2.05 -9.54 13.55
N GLY A 148 3.26 -10.04 13.83
CA GLY A 148 4.51 -9.55 13.26
C GLY A 148 4.50 -9.56 11.74
N ASP A 149 4.08 -10.67 11.13
CA ASP A 149 3.93 -10.79 9.69
C ASP A 149 2.98 -9.73 9.11
N ASN A 150 1.84 -9.48 9.75
CA ASN A 150 0.94 -8.40 9.33
C ASN A 150 1.61 -7.02 9.43
N VAL A 151 2.45 -6.77 10.44
CA VAL A 151 3.17 -5.49 10.55
C VAL A 151 4.20 -5.35 9.42
N GLY A 152 4.96 -6.39 9.12
CA GLY A 152 5.94 -6.39 8.03
C GLY A 152 5.30 -6.23 6.66
N ASP A 153 4.32 -7.09 6.35
CA ASP A 153 3.76 -7.18 5.02
C ASP A 153 2.71 -6.10 4.74
N VAL A 154 1.86 -5.75 5.69
CA VAL A 154 0.80 -4.77 5.45
C VAL A 154 1.26 -3.35 5.73
N ALA A 155 1.85 -3.07 6.90
CA ALA A 155 2.31 -1.71 7.19
C ALA A 155 3.57 -1.36 6.42
N GLY A 156 4.59 -2.24 6.43
CA GLY A 156 5.87 -2.01 5.78
C GLY A 156 5.76 -2.01 4.25
N MET A 157 5.30 -3.10 3.67
CA MET A 157 5.17 -3.22 2.21
C MET A 157 4.04 -2.36 1.65
N GLY A 158 2.98 -2.10 2.42
CA GLY A 158 1.90 -1.23 2.00
C GLY A 158 2.35 0.22 1.82
N ALA A 159 3.20 0.74 2.69
CA ALA A 159 3.82 2.06 2.53
C ALA A 159 4.75 2.10 1.31
N ASP A 160 5.49 1.02 1.03
CA ASP A 160 6.34 0.87 -0.16
C ASP A 160 5.51 0.88 -1.47
N LEU A 161 4.35 0.22 -1.46
CA LEU A 161 3.41 0.27 -2.60
C LEU A 161 2.85 1.68 -2.82
N TYR A 162 2.55 2.41 -1.75
CA TYR A 162 2.12 3.80 -1.84
C TYR A 162 3.19 4.67 -2.50
N GLU A 163 4.44 4.57 -2.04
CA GLU A 163 5.58 5.26 -2.63
C GLU A 163 5.73 4.94 -4.12
N SER A 164 5.75 3.65 -4.46
CA SER A 164 5.94 3.19 -5.84
C SER A 164 4.82 3.65 -6.78
N TYR A 165 3.58 3.64 -6.31
CA TYR A 165 2.43 4.12 -7.07
C TYR A 165 2.50 5.62 -7.33
N VAL A 166 2.69 6.41 -6.29
CA VAL A 166 2.85 7.87 -6.38
C VAL A 166 4.08 8.24 -7.20
N GLY A 167 5.21 7.58 -6.92
CA GLY A 167 6.48 7.81 -7.61
C GLY A 167 6.38 7.58 -9.12
N SER A 168 5.65 6.54 -9.55
CA SER A 168 5.43 6.25 -10.97
C SER A 168 4.65 7.36 -11.67
N ILE A 169 3.59 7.87 -11.05
CA ILE A 169 2.78 8.98 -11.59
C ILE A 169 3.61 10.25 -11.69
N VAL A 170 4.31 10.60 -10.60
CA VAL A 170 5.11 11.84 -10.52
C VAL A 170 6.31 11.80 -11.46
N ALA A 171 7.03 10.67 -11.54
CA ALA A 171 8.17 10.52 -12.44
C ALA A 171 7.74 10.61 -13.91
N THR A 172 6.64 9.95 -14.28
CA THR A 172 6.08 10.04 -15.64
C THR A 172 5.66 11.46 -15.98
N SER A 173 5.02 12.16 -15.02
CA SER A 173 4.62 13.56 -15.19
C SER A 173 5.83 14.47 -15.39
N ALA A 174 6.88 14.31 -14.59
CA ALA A 174 8.09 15.12 -14.69
C ALA A 174 8.80 14.92 -16.03
N LEU A 175 8.94 13.67 -16.48
CA LEU A 175 9.53 13.35 -17.79
C LEU A 175 8.70 13.93 -18.95
N ALA A 176 7.38 13.84 -18.87
CA ALA A 176 6.49 14.35 -19.90
C ALA A 176 6.53 15.89 -19.98
N VAL A 177 6.64 16.58 -18.84
CA VAL A 177 6.82 18.03 -18.80
C VAL A 177 8.19 18.41 -19.39
N ALA A 178 9.26 17.69 -19.05
CA ALA A 178 10.59 17.91 -19.63
C ALA A 178 10.62 17.66 -21.15
N ALA A 179 9.78 16.76 -21.66
CA ALA A 179 9.58 16.51 -23.09
C ALA A 179 8.68 17.55 -23.79
N GLY A 180 8.22 18.59 -23.08
CA GLY A 180 7.40 19.68 -23.66
C GLY A 180 5.91 19.35 -23.81
N LEU A 181 5.39 18.28 -23.19
CA LEU A 181 3.97 17.89 -23.28
C LEU A 181 3.02 18.76 -22.42
N GLY A 182 3.56 19.69 -21.66
CA GLY A 182 2.79 20.67 -20.88
C GLY A 182 1.79 20.03 -19.91
N VAL A 183 0.57 20.59 -19.87
CA VAL A 183 -0.51 20.10 -18.97
C VAL A 183 -0.87 18.64 -19.22
N ALA A 184 -0.89 18.19 -20.47
CA ALA A 184 -1.19 16.81 -20.80
C ALA A 184 -0.18 15.83 -20.16
N GLY A 185 1.08 16.24 -20.07
CA GLY A 185 2.13 15.46 -19.42
C GLY A 185 1.84 15.12 -17.95
N VAL A 186 1.11 15.97 -17.24
CA VAL A 186 0.71 15.75 -15.84
C VAL A 186 -0.63 15.04 -15.73
N THR A 187 -1.60 15.43 -16.56
CA THR A 187 -2.98 14.92 -16.43
C THR A 187 -3.15 13.50 -16.95
N VAL A 188 -2.44 13.12 -18.01
CA VAL A 188 -2.57 11.77 -18.59
C VAL A 188 -2.18 10.66 -17.61
N PRO A 189 -1.02 10.68 -16.91
CA PRO A 189 -0.68 9.67 -15.92
C PRO A 189 -1.71 9.57 -14.79
N MET A 190 -2.26 10.70 -14.33
CA MET A 190 -3.29 10.73 -13.29
C MET A 190 -4.61 10.11 -13.76
N VAL A 191 -5.04 10.40 -15.00
CA VAL A 191 -6.25 9.80 -15.59
C VAL A 191 -6.06 8.30 -15.79
N MET A 192 -4.91 7.86 -16.28
CA MET A 192 -4.59 6.43 -16.40
C MET A 192 -4.62 5.73 -15.05
N ALA A 193 -4.08 6.37 -14.01
CA ALA A 193 -4.16 5.86 -12.65
C ALA A 193 -5.61 5.75 -12.15
N ALA A 194 -6.45 6.74 -12.41
CA ALA A 194 -7.88 6.71 -12.07
C ALA A 194 -8.62 5.56 -12.77
N VAL A 195 -8.37 5.36 -14.06
CA VAL A 195 -8.92 4.21 -14.81
C VAL A 195 -8.43 2.89 -14.21
N GLY A 196 -7.15 2.81 -13.83
CA GLY A 196 -6.58 1.66 -13.15
C GLY A 196 -7.27 1.35 -11.82
N VAL A 197 -7.63 2.36 -11.02
CA VAL A 197 -8.40 2.18 -9.78
C VAL A 197 -9.77 1.56 -10.07
N ILE A 198 -10.49 2.09 -11.06
CA ILE A 198 -11.80 1.55 -11.47
C ILE A 198 -11.66 0.09 -11.94
N ALA A 199 -10.66 -0.18 -12.78
CA ALA A 199 -10.39 -1.54 -13.25
C ALA A 199 -10.07 -2.49 -12.08
N SER A 200 -9.29 -2.05 -11.10
CA SER A 200 -8.96 -2.82 -9.90
C SER A 200 -10.20 -3.12 -9.06
N ILE A 201 -11.10 -2.15 -8.88
CA ILE A 201 -12.38 -2.37 -8.18
C ILE A 201 -13.20 -3.45 -8.92
N ILE A 202 -13.30 -3.36 -10.23
CA ILE A 202 -14.00 -4.37 -11.04
C ILE A 202 -13.31 -5.73 -10.91
N GLY A 203 -11.97 -5.78 -10.95
CA GLY A 203 -11.15 -6.99 -10.80
C GLY A 203 -11.43 -7.73 -9.50
N THR A 204 -11.67 -7.01 -8.38
CA THR A 204 -11.98 -7.67 -7.10
C THR A 204 -13.21 -8.57 -7.15
N PHE A 205 -14.20 -8.27 -8.00
CA PHE A 205 -15.40 -9.08 -8.16
C PHE A 205 -15.17 -10.39 -8.94
N PHE A 206 -14.07 -10.49 -9.69
CA PHE A 206 -13.69 -11.69 -10.43
C PHE A 206 -12.92 -12.71 -9.57
N VAL A 207 -12.41 -12.31 -8.41
CA VAL A 207 -11.75 -13.23 -7.47
C VAL A 207 -12.78 -14.08 -6.75
N LYS A 208 -13.22 -15.14 -7.41
CA LYS A 208 -14.18 -16.12 -6.89
C LYS A 208 -13.75 -17.52 -7.25
N SER A 209 -13.94 -18.46 -6.33
CA SER A 209 -13.69 -19.88 -6.53
C SER A 209 -14.84 -20.72 -5.98
N LYS A 210 -14.85 -22.03 -6.32
CA LYS A 210 -15.78 -23.01 -5.76
C LYS A 210 -15.35 -23.37 -4.34
N GLU A 211 -16.29 -23.85 -3.51
CA GLU A 211 -15.99 -24.17 -2.10
C GLU A 211 -14.99 -25.32 -1.93
N GLU A 212 -15.00 -26.30 -2.82
CA GLU A 212 -14.08 -27.46 -2.82
C GLU A 212 -12.82 -27.24 -3.68
N ALA A 213 -12.43 -26.00 -3.90
CA ALA A 213 -11.31 -25.68 -4.77
C ALA A 213 -9.96 -26.09 -4.16
N SER A 214 -9.11 -26.71 -4.97
CA SER A 214 -7.72 -26.96 -4.60
C SER A 214 -6.92 -25.65 -4.58
N GLN A 215 -5.77 -25.64 -3.89
CA GLN A 215 -4.88 -24.50 -3.81
C GLN A 215 -4.51 -23.93 -5.20
N LYS A 216 -4.30 -24.78 -6.20
CA LYS A 216 -4.03 -24.36 -7.58
C LYS A 216 -5.20 -23.57 -8.20
N VAL A 217 -6.43 -23.96 -7.92
CA VAL A 217 -7.63 -23.27 -8.43
C VAL A 217 -7.79 -21.91 -7.76
N LEU A 218 -7.46 -21.79 -6.47
CA LEU A 218 -7.45 -20.51 -5.76
C LEU A 218 -6.41 -19.54 -6.32
N LEU A 219 -5.20 -20.03 -6.63
CA LEU A 219 -4.17 -19.21 -7.30
C LEU A 219 -4.64 -18.73 -8.68
N TRP A 220 -5.34 -19.56 -9.43
CA TRP A 220 -5.94 -19.16 -10.71
C TRP A 220 -7.05 -18.12 -10.53
N ALA A 221 -7.86 -18.23 -9.47
CA ALA A 221 -8.89 -17.24 -9.17
C ALA A 221 -8.28 -15.85 -8.88
N LEU A 222 -7.17 -15.79 -8.13
CA LEU A 222 -6.42 -14.56 -7.88
C LEU A 222 -5.83 -13.96 -9.17
N ARG A 223 -5.36 -14.80 -10.10
CA ARG A 223 -4.80 -14.34 -11.39
C ARG A 223 -5.85 -13.82 -12.37
N LYS A 224 -7.11 -14.15 -12.18
CA LYS A 224 -8.22 -13.67 -13.03
C LYS A 224 -8.71 -12.28 -12.64
N GLY A 225 -8.59 -11.90 -11.38
CA GLY A 225 -8.91 -10.55 -10.89
C GLY A 225 -7.73 -9.61 -11.02
#